data_5526f45dac63e0caa392189a33ca6788
#
_entry.id   5526f45dac63e0caa392189a33ca6788
#
_cell.length_a   1.000
_cell.length_b   1.000
_cell.length_c   1.000
_cell.angle_alpha   90.00
_cell.angle_beta   90.00
_cell.angle_gamma   90.00
#
_symmetry.space_group_name_H-M   'P 1'
#
loop_
_entity.id
_entity.type
_entity.pdbx_description
1 polymer ?
#
loop_
_entity_poly.entity_id
_entity_poly.type
_entity_poly.pdbx_seq_one_letter_code
_entity_poly.pdbx_strand_id
1 'polypeptide(L)'
;VLGHGTDDSIFIFVGDHQPPSVSRKADGFGTPIHVIARDEALMDAFGEYGFVPGLVLKEFTPAVRHEGLYSLLMRILLQEYGDGVDSLPDYLPDGAALPPDVTTSEPSAYGNPATYGNTSPP
;
A
#
# COMPACT_ATOMS: atom_id res chain seq x y z
N VAL A 1 14.82 15.02 13.60
CA VAL A 1 13.97 14.29 14.50
C VAL A 1 14.21 12.79 14.50
N LEU A 2 14.75 12.26 13.42
CA LEU A 2 15.10 10.85 13.30
C LEU A 2 16.36 10.45 14.08
N GLY A 3 16.92 11.33 14.87
CA GLY A 3 18.16 11.08 15.58
C GLY A 3 18.05 10.97 17.10
N HIS A 4 16.87 11.05 17.68
CA HIS A 4 16.72 11.08 19.12
C HIS A 4 16.39 9.73 19.76
N GLY A 5 17.17 8.71 19.40
CA GLY A 5 17.32 7.52 20.24
C GLY A 5 16.11 6.60 20.40
N THR A 6 15.02 6.83 19.71
CA THR A 6 13.95 5.84 19.60
C THR A 6 14.11 5.14 18.25
N ASP A 7 14.57 3.92 18.34
CA ASP A 7 14.73 3.05 17.16
C ASP A 7 13.38 2.53 16.60
N ASP A 8 12.28 3.15 17.01
CA ASP A 8 10.91 2.71 16.74
C ASP A 8 10.29 3.41 15.52
N SER A 9 11.12 3.90 14.62
CA SER A 9 10.64 4.54 13.39
C SER A 9 10.40 3.52 12.29
N ILE A 10 9.26 3.62 11.65
CA ILE A 10 8.90 2.83 10.48
C ILE A 10 8.71 3.80 9.31
N PHE A 11 9.39 3.54 8.21
CA PHE A 11 9.26 4.32 6.98
C PHE A 11 8.53 3.47 5.94
N ILE A 12 7.48 4.01 5.39
CA ILE A 12 6.71 3.36 4.34
C ILE A 12 6.66 4.30 3.14
N PHE A 13 7.23 3.86 2.04
CA PHE A 13 7.23 4.57 0.78
C PHE A 13 6.31 3.84 -0.19
N VAL A 14 5.28 4.52 -0.65
CA VAL A 14 4.26 3.95 -1.53
C VAL A 14 4.23 4.75 -2.82
N GLY A 15 4.41 4.08 -3.95
CA GLY A 15 4.15 4.68 -5.24
C GLY A 15 2.65 4.82 -5.46
N ASP A 16 2.22 5.98 -5.91
CA ASP A 16 0.79 6.27 -6.19
C ASP A 16 0.36 5.70 -7.54
N HIS A 17 1.17 5.87 -8.56
CA HIS A 17 0.93 5.36 -9.91
C HIS A 17 2.22 5.30 -10.72
N GLN A 18 2.18 4.60 -11.84
CA GLN A 18 3.27 4.60 -12.83
C GLN A 18 3.31 5.95 -13.57
N PRO A 19 4.51 6.53 -13.78
CA PRO A 19 4.63 7.76 -14.56
C PRO A 19 4.20 7.52 -16.02
N PRO A 20 3.21 8.23 -16.53
CA PRO A 20 2.67 7.95 -17.87
C PRO A 20 3.65 8.18 -19.02
N SER A 21 4.65 9.02 -18.80
CA SER A 21 5.63 9.36 -19.85
C SER A 21 6.79 8.37 -19.97
N VAL A 22 7.00 7.51 -18.98
CA VAL A 22 8.14 6.58 -18.95
C VAL A 22 7.72 5.11 -18.80
N SER A 23 6.47 4.87 -18.45
CA SER A 23 5.94 3.52 -18.30
C SER A 23 5.44 2.96 -19.63
N ARG A 24 5.76 1.71 -19.89
CA ARG A 24 5.23 0.98 -21.03
C ARG A 24 3.98 0.20 -20.61
N LYS A 25 3.13 -0.08 -21.57
CA LYS A 25 1.91 -0.88 -21.33
C LYS A 25 2.22 -2.26 -20.73
N ALA A 26 3.38 -2.81 -21.04
CA ALA A 26 3.86 -4.08 -20.52
C ALA A 26 4.28 -4.02 -19.03
N ASP A 27 4.54 -2.83 -18.50
CA ASP A 27 5.00 -2.66 -17.11
C ASP A 27 3.85 -2.79 -16.11
N GLY A 28 2.59 -2.82 -16.59
CA GLY A 28 1.41 -2.96 -15.74
C GLY A 28 1.10 -1.70 -14.93
N PHE A 29 0.28 -1.85 -13.91
CA PHE A 29 -0.17 -0.76 -13.03
C PHE A 29 0.46 -0.81 -11.64
N GLY A 30 1.29 -1.79 -11.37
CA GLY A 30 1.92 -1.95 -10.08
C GLY A 30 2.94 -0.84 -9.78
N THR A 31 2.99 -0.44 -8.52
CA THR A 31 3.96 0.52 -8.00
C THR A 31 4.70 -0.09 -6.81
N PRO A 32 5.93 0.34 -6.54
CA PRO A 32 6.68 -0.22 -5.43
C PRO A 32 6.12 0.26 -4.09
N ILE A 33 6.16 -0.64 -3.11
CA ILE A 33 6.00 -0.32 -1.69
C ILE A 33 7.27 -0.76 -0.98
N HIS A 34 7.91 0.16 -0.28
CA HIS A 34 9.08 -0.12 0.53
C HIS A 34 8.77 0.13 1.99
N VAL A 35 9.07 -0.85 2.83
CA VAL A 35 8.96 -0.74 4.28
C VAL A 35 10.36 -0.84 4.85
N ILE A 36 10.73 0.13 5.67
CA ILE A 36 12.04 0.19 6.31
C ILE A 36 11.84 0.37 7.81
N ALA A 37 12.34 -0.56 8.59
CA ALA A 37 12.34 -0.51 10.03
C ALA A 37 13.56 -1.25 10.58
N ARG A 38 13.91 -1.00 11.83
CA ARG A 38 14.99 -1.71 12.50
C ARG A 38 14.52 -2.99 13.22
N ASP A 39 13.25 -3.06 13.53
CA ASP A 39 12.65 -4.20 14.19
C ASP A 39 12.53 -5.38 13.22
N GLU A 40 13.33 -6.42 13.44
CA GLU A 40 13.34 -7.61 12.59
C GLU A 40 12.04 -8.38 12.65
N ALA A 41 11.41 -8.47 13.82
CA ALA A 41 10.14 -9.17 13.99
C ALA A 41 9.02 -8.49 13.18
N LEU A 42 9.01 -7.16 13.17
CA LEU A 42 8.11 -6.38 12.34
C LEU A 42 8.35 -6.65 10.85
N MET A 43 9.61 -6.67 10.43
CA MET A 43 9.96 -6.92 9.04
C MET A 43 9.57 -8.34 8.61
N ASP A 44 9.73 -9.33 9.48
CA ASP A 44 9.30 -10.71 9.24
C ASP A 44 7.78 -10.79 9.05
N ALA A 45 7.03 -10.04 9.84
CA ALA A 45 5.57 -9.98 9.70
C ALA A 45 5.12 -9.49 8.32
N PHE A 46 5.82 -8.51 7.74
CA PHE A 46 5.57 -8.08 6.36
C PHE A 46 5.88 -9.18 5.34
N GLY A 47 6.87 -10.02 5.61
CA GLY A 47 7.22 -11.15 4.75
C GLY A 47 6.07 -12.13 4.53
N GLU A 48 5.20 -12.31 5.50
CA GLU A 48 4.00 -13.16 5.41
C GLU A 48 2.98 -12.67 4.36
N TYR A 49 3.06 -11.39 3.99
CA TYR A 49 2.19 -10.76 2.99
C TYR A 49 2.87 -10.56 1.63
N GLY A 50 3.97 -11.25 1.38
CA GLY A 50 4.64 -11.23 0.10
C GLY A 50 5.71 -10.15 -0.06
N PHE A 51 6.03 -9.42 1.00
CA PHE A 51 7.18 -8.51 0.99
C PHE A 51 8.48 -9.32 1.04
N VAL A 52 9.44 -8.91 0.25
CA VAL A 52 10.75 -9.58 0.17
C VAL A 52 11.86 -8.62 0.59
N PRO A 53 12.95 -9.14 1.20
CA PRO A 53 14.08 -8.30 1.56
C PRO A 53 14.73 -7.64 0.36
N GLY A 54 15.19 -6.40 0.56
CA GLY A 54 15.93 -5.63 -0.44
C GLY A 54 15.12 -4.55 -1.10
N LEU A 55 15.81 -3.68 -1.84
CA LEU A 55 15.19 -2.53 -2.49
C LEU A 55 14.78 -2.77 -3.93
N VAL A 56 15.22 -3.88 -4.51
CA VAL A 56 14.96 -4.20 -5.93
C VAL A 56 14.30 -5.55 -6.02
N LEU A 57 13.14 -5.58 -6.64
CA LEU A 57 12.46 -6.82 -6.97
C LEU A 57 13.05 -7.42 -8.25
N LYS A 58 13.39 -8.70 -8.20
CA LYS A 58 13.85 -9.46 -9.38
C LYS A 58 12.67 -9.83 -10.28
N GLU A 59 11.53 -10.08 -9.68
CA GLU A 59 10.29 -10.40 -10.38
C GLU A 59 9.19 -9.49 -9.85
N PHE A 60 8.40 -8.97 -10.76
CA PHE A 60 7.32 -8.08 -10.42
C PHE A 60 6.02 -8.87 -10.27
N THR A 61 5.67 -9.16 -9.02
CA THR A 61 4.37 -9.76 -8.69
C THR A 61 3.67 -8.85 -7.69
N PRO A 62 2.53 -8.26 -8.04
CA PRO A 62 1.78 -7.44 -7.09
C PRO A 62 1.35 -8.29 -5.89
N ALA A 63 1.76 -7.88 -4.71
CA ALA A 63 1.45 -8.59 -3.46
C ALA A 63 0.27 -7.96 -2.72
N VAL A 64 0.12 -6.65 -2.80
CA VAL A 64 -0.87 -5.89 -2.03
C VAL A 64 -1.52 -4.86 -2.93
N ARG A 65 -2.83 -4.69 -2.78
CA ARG A 65 -3.56 -3.59 -3.39
C ARG A 65 -3.49 -2.35 -2.50
N HIS A 66 -3.52 -1.17 -3.09
CA HIS A 66 -3.52 0.09 -2.33
C HIS A 66 -4.68 0.13 -1.31
N GLU A 67 -5.84 -0.33 -1.71
CA GLU A 67 -7.04 -0.37 -0.87
C GLU A 67 -6.87 -1.26 0.37
N GLY A 68 -6.05 -2.31 0.24
CA GLY A 68 -5.78 -3.23 1.34
C GLY A 68 -4.69 -2.78 2.29
N LEU A 69 -3.89 -1.79 1.91
CA LEU A 69 -2.69 -1.40 2.65
C LEU A 69 -3.00 -0.95 4.07
N TYR A 70 -4.07 -0.18 4.27
CA TYR A 70 -4.44 0.30 5.60
C TYR A 70 -4.74 -0.83 6.57
N SER A 71 -5.59 -1.77 6.17
CA SER A 71 -5.97 -2.91 7.03
C SER A 71 -4.77 -3.82 7.33
N LEU A 72 -3.90 -4.01 6.35
CA LEU A 72 -2.66 -4.77 6.52
C LEU A 72 -1.73 -4.11 7.55
N LEU A 73 -1.51 -2.80 7.42
CA LEU A 73 -0.68 -2.06 8.36
C LEU A 73 -1.25 -2.09 9.77
N MET A 74 -2.54 -1.87 9.94
CA MET A 74 -3.20 -1.93 11.24
C MET A 74 -3.06 -3.31 11.88
N ARG A 75 -3.26 -4.35 11.10
CA ARG A 75 -3.11 -5.73 11.59
C ARG A 75 -1.69 -6.01 12.06
N ILE A 76 -0.70 -5.70 11.24
CA ILE A 76 0.71 -5.95 11.57
C ILE A 76 1.15 -5.13 12.78
N LEU A 77 0.85 -3.84 12.81
CA LEU A 77 1.26 -2.97 13.91
C LEU A 77 0.61 -3.36 15.23
N LEU A 78 -0.66 -3.75 15.22
CA LEU A 78 -1.33 -4.22 16.43
C LEU A 78 -0.84 -5.60 16.86
N GLN A 79 -0.47 -6.46 15.93
CA GLN A 79 0.13 -7.76 16.24
C GLN A 79 1.48 -7.60 16.95
N GLU A 80 2.32 -6.69 16.46
CA GLU A 80 3.69 -6.52 16.98
C GLU A 80 3.76 -5.59 18.19
N TYR A 81 2.91 -4.57 18.28
CA TYR A 81 3.00 -3.52 19.28
C TYR A 81 1.72 -3.30 20.10
N GLY A 82 0.64 -3.97 19.77
CA GLY A 82 -0.62 -3.80 20.49
C GLY A 82 -0.62 -4.50 21.85
N ASP A 83 -0.90 -3.75 22.91
CA ASP A 83 -1.10 -4.29 24.24
C ASP A 83 -2.58 -4.55 24.51
N GLY A 84 -2.92 -5.74 25.00
CA GLY A 84 -4.29 -6.08 25.39
C GLY A 84 -5.28 -6.15 24.23
N VAL A 85 -4.80 -6.44 23.06
CA VAL A 85 -5.66 -6.65 21.87
C VAL A 85 -6.21 -8.06 21.90
N ASP A 86 -7.51 -8.20 22.18
CA ASP A 86 -8.18 -9.50 22.24
C ASP A 86 -8.32 -10.14 20.85
N SER A 87 -8.40 -9.33 19.80
CA SER A 87 -8.46 -9.80 18.42
C SER A 87 -7.81 -8.80 17.48
N LEU A 88 -7.10 -9.32 16.47
CA LEU A 88 -6.53 -8.49 15.42
C LEU A 88 -7.60 -8.13 14.38
N PRO A 89 -7.54 -6.91 13.82
CA PRO A 89 -8.42 -6.56 12.71
C PRO A 89 -8.16 -7.47 11.51
N ASP A 90 -9.19 -7.73 10.73
CA ASP A 90 -9.06 -8.52 9.52
C ASP A 90 -8.25 -7.77 8.45
N TYR A 91 -7.46 -8.51 7.70
CA TYR A 91 -6.87 -8.00 6.48
C TYR A 91 -7.95 -7.95 5.39
N LEU A 92 -8.17 -6.77 4.85
CA LEU A 92 -9.15 -6.49 3.81
C LEU A 92 -8.41 -6.13 2.50
N PRO A 93 -8.06 -7.12 1.68
CA PRO A 93 -7.22 -6.88 0.49
C PRO A 93 -7.84 -5.92 -0.52
N ASP A 94 -9.15 -5.84 -0.57
CA ASP A 94 -9.91 -4.95 -1.46
C ASP A 94 -10.41 -3.68 -0.76
N GLY A 95 -9.91 -3.42 0.46
CA GLY A 95 -10.34 -2.29 1.27
C GLY A 95 -11.66 -2.53 2.01
N ALA A 96 -12.08 -1.54 2.78
CA ALA A 96 -13.36 -1.59 3.49
C ALA A 96 -14.52 -1.32 2.53
N ALA A 97 -15.60 -2.06 2.70
CA ALA A 97 -16.82 -1.78 1.95
C ALA A 97 -17.37 -0.39 2.32
N LEU A 98 -17.75 0.36 1.31
CA LEU A 98 -18.42 1.64 1.54
C LEU A 98 -19.82 1.41 2.11
N PRO A 99 -20.27 2.27 3.03
CA PRO A 99 -21.65 2.25 3.46
C PRO A 99 -22.61 2.41 2.27
N PRO A 100 -23.79 1.79 2.32
CA PRO A 100 -24.71 1.80 1.18
C PRO A 100 -25.27 3.18 0.83
N ASP A 101 -25.16 4.14 1.73
CA ASP A 101 -25.56 5.54 1.53
C ASP A 101 -24.48 6.40 0.88
N VAL A 102 -23.26 5.89 0.76
CA VAL A 102 -22.18 6.59 0.06
C VAL A 102 -22.26 6.24 -1.41
N THR A 103 -22.95 7.08 -2.17
CA THR A 103 -22.97 6.94 -3.62
C THR A 103 -21.68 7.48 -4.22
N THR A 104 -20.98 6.65 -4.95
CA THR A 104 -19.78 7.03 -5.71
C THR A 104 -20.14 7.70 -7.05
N SER A 105 -21.34 8.26 -7.14
CA SER A 105 -21.87 8.80 -8.40
C SER A 105 -21.34 10.18 -8.77
N GLU A 106 -20.67 10.85 -7.85
CA GLU A 106 -20.04 12.14 -8.17
C GLU A 106 -18.68 11.90 -8.82
N PRO A 107 -18.46 12.45 -10.01
CA PRO A 107 -17.15 12.40 -10.60
C PRO A 107 -16.15 13.09 -9.67
N SER A 108 -15.11 12.37 -9.31
CA SER A 108 -14.03 12.94 -8.52
C SER A 108 -13.54 14.24 -9.18
N ALA A 109 -13.27 15.26 -8.36
CA ALA A 109 -12.65 16.49 -8.83
C ALA A 109 -11.28 16.25 -9.49
N TYR A 110 -10.72 15.08 -9.30
CA TYR A 110 -9.46 14.65 -9.91
C TYR A 110 -9.64 13.86 -11.22
N GLY A 111 -10.83 13.85 -11.75
CA GLY A 111 -11.12 13.23 -13.02
C GLY A 111 -11.48 11.75 -12.94
N ASN A 112 -12.42 11.38 -13.76
CA ASN A 112 -12.78 10.00 -14.00
C ASN A 112 -11.65 9.35 -14.83
N PRO A 113 -11.18 8.15 -14.49
CA PRO A 113 -10.23 7.41 -15.31
C PRO A 113 -10.63 7.31 -16.78
N ALA A 114 -11.94 7.26 -17.06
CA ALA A 114 -12.47 7.32 -18.41
C ALA A 114 -12.19 8.65 -19.13
N THR A 115 -12.03 9.73 -18.40
CA THR A 115 -11.71 11.04 -18.97
C THR A 115 -10.24 11.15 -19.35
N TYR A 116 -9.35 10.51 -18.59
CA TYR A 116 -7.94 10.45 -18.93
C TYR A 116 -7.67 9.59 -20.17
N GLY A 117 -8.47 8.55 -20.36
CA GLY A 117 -8.35 7.70 -21.54
C GLY A 117 -8.75 8.37 -22.85
N ASN A 118 -9.57 9.42 -22.78
CA ASN A 118 -10.09 10.15 -23.96
C ASN A 118 -9.27 11.39 -24.33
N THR A 119 -8.28 11.75 -23.55
CA THR A 119 -7.41 12.89 -23.86
C THR A 119 -6.16 12.49 -24.63
N SER A 120 -6.13 11.29 -25.16
CA SER A 120 -5.11 10.92 -26.14
C SER A 120 -5.22 11.88 -27.32
N PRO A 121 -4.13 12.56 -27.69
CA PRO A 121 -4.15 13.36 -28.90
C PRO A 121 -4.52 12.49 -30.10
N PRO A 122 -5.26 13.01 -31.04
CA PRO A 122 -5.64 12.30 -32.23
C PRO A 122 -4.41 11.82 -33.02
#